data_4566f0c16fc6d4a7ce84a8df54da48b0
#
_entry.id   4566f0c16fc6d4a7ce84a8df54da48b0
#
_cell.length_a   1.000
_cell.length_b   1.000
_cell.length_c   1.000
_cell.angle_alpha   90.00
_cell.angle_beta   90.00
_cell.angle_gamma   90.00
#
_symmetry.space_group_name_H-M   'P 1'
#
loop_
_entity.id
_entity.type
_entity.pdbx_description
1 polymer ?
#
loop_
_entity_poly.entity_id
_entity_poly.type
_entity_poly.pdbx_seq_one_letter_code
_entity_poly.pdbx_strand_id
1 'polypeptide(L)'
;KTIYRSRAERLLAVATAKGAKAVWVGLPVMGKEPYSTRVRRLSELQKEACETYHAAFVDTVKVLADAQGNYTTFKVDDKGRHIRLRYKDMVHVTEDGGAMLSAAVEPVVEKELLLGRNKAAERPAPQALPSSASSSPLPAESPLPAVAEASTEQGGIPFTVDSMFRGG
;
A
#
# COMPACT_ATOMS: atom_id res chain seq x y z
N LYS A 1 -21.68 1.00 3.37
CA LYS A 1 -20.24 0.81 3.17
C LYS A 1 -19.88 1.33 1.79
N THR A 2 -18.96 2.30 1.69
CA THR A 2 -18.61 2.87 0.38
C THR A 2 -17.82 1.84 -0.44
N ILE A 3 -17.97 1.88 -1.76
CA ILE A 3 -17.25 0.99 -2.69
C ILE A 3 -15.73 1.10 -2.46
N TYR A 4 -15.22 2.32 -2.24
CA TYR A 4 -13.80 2.56 -1.99
C TYR A 4 -13.32 1.81 -0.73
N ARG A 5 -14.01 1.94 0.39
CA ARG A 5 -13.67 1.25 1.64
C ARG A 5 -13.65 -0.27 1.44
N SER A 6 -14.65 -0.83 0.77
CA SER A 6 -14.70 -2.27 0.48
C SER A 6 -13.52 -2.74 -0.37
N ARG A 7 -13.05 -1.92 -1.31
CA ARG A 7 -11.85 -2.23 -2.11
C ARG A 7 -10.57 -2.16 -1.28
N ALA A 8 -10.43 -1.15 -0.42
CA ALA A 8 -9.28 -1.03 0.50
C ALA A 8 -9.22 -2.23 1.47
N GLU A 9 -10.36 -2.60 2.06
CA GLU A 9 -10.46 -3.77 2.94
C GLU A 9 -10.10 -5.07 2.20
N ARG A 10 -10.58 -5.25 0.96
CA ARG A 10 -10.24 -6.42 0.14
C ARG A 10 -8.75 -6.49 -0.18
N LEU A 11 -8.12 -5.35 -0.49
CA LEU A 11 -6.68 -5.28 -0.73
C LEU A 11 -5.90 -5.71 0.52
N LEU A 12 -6.25 -5.18 1.69
CA LEU A 12 -5.63 -5.53 2.95
C LEU A 12 -5.84 -7.00 3.29
N ALA A 13 -7.05 -7.53 3.08
CA ALA A 13 -7.34 -8.95 3.29
C ALA A 13 -6.41 -9.84 2.47
N VAL A 14 -6.21 -9.52 1.18
CA VAL A 14 -5.29 -10.26 0.30
C VAL A 14 -3.84 -10.10 0.76
N ALA A 15 -3.41 -8.87 1.06
CA ALA A 15 -2.04 -8.59 1.47
C ALA A 15 -1.66 -9.32 2.77
N THR A 16 -2.59 -9.43 3.73
CA THR A 16 -2.34 -10.04 5.04
C THR A 16 -2.68 -11.53 5.15
N ALA A 17 -3.34 -12.11 4.14
CA ALA A 17 -3.85 -13.49 4.15
C ALA A 17 -2.80 -14.56 4.51
N LYS A 18 -1.53 -14.34 4.15
CA LYS A 18 -0.42 -15.27 4.45
C LYS A 18 0.44 -14.80 5.63
N GLY A 19 -0.08 -13.90 6.47
CA GLY A 19 0.63 -13.38 7.65
C GLY A 19 1.61 -12.24 7.33
N ALA A 20 1.58 -11.69 6.12
CA ALA A 20 2.37 -10.50 5.80
C ALA A 20 1.88 -9.29 6.62
N LYS A 21 2.81 -8.42 6.98
CA LYS A 21 2.51 -7.13 7.59
C LYS A 21 2.25 -6.10 6.51
N ALA A 22 1.23 -5.28 6.71
CA ALA A 22 0.89 -4.20 5.79
C ALA A 22 1.05 -2.85 6.49
N VAL A 23 1.72 -1.93 5.80
CA VAL A 23 1.81 -0.52 6.19
C VAL A 23 1.17 0.30 5.08
N TRP A 24 0.14 1.05 5.42
CA TRP A 24 -0.55 1.93 4.48
C TRP A 24 -0.15 3.37 4.73
N VAL A 25 0.37 4.02 3.71
CA VAL A 25 0.68 5.45 3.75
C VAL A 25 -0.56 6.21 3.27
N GLY A 26 -1.13 7.04 4.14
CA GLY A 26 -2.33 7.82 3.86
C GLY A 26 -2.11 8.88 2.77
N LEU A 27 -3.19 9.48 2.30
CA LEU A 27 -3.14 10.54 1.30
C LEU A 27 -2.89 11.90 1.98
N PRO A 28 -1.96 12.71 1.45
CA PRO A 28 -1.66 14.02 2.02
C PRO A 28 -2.74 15.05 1.65
N VAL A 29 -2.86 16.10 2.45
CA VAL A 29 -3.72 17.26 2.15
C VAL A 29 -3.28 17.91 0.85
N MET A 30 -4.24 18.29 0.02
CA MET A 30 -4.02 18.96 -1.26
C MET A 30 -4.29 20.46 -1.17
N GLY A 31 -3.64 21.26 -2.03
CA GLY A 31 -3.75 22.71 -2.00
C GLY A 31 -4.99 23.28 -2.70
N LYS A 32 -5.84 22.45 -3.29
CA LYS A 32 -7.03 22.89 -4.06
C LYS A 32 -8.29 22.20 -3.55
N GLU A 33 -9.31 23.01 -3.24
CA GLU A 33 -10.66 22.51 -2.98
C GLU A 33 -11.46 22.43 -4.31
N PRO A 34 -12.43 21.51 -4.48
CA PRO A 34 -12.89 20.52 -3.51
C PRO A 34 -12.06 19.22 -3.48
N TYR A 35 -10.90 19.20 -4.15
CA TYR A 35 -10.04 18.02 -4.25
C TYR A 35 -9.48 17.61 -2.88
N SER A 36 -9.03 18.59 -2.10
CA SER A 36 -8.51 18.37 -0.74
C SER A 36 -9.53 17.66 0.17
N THR A 37 -10.76 18.12 0.17
CA THR A 37 -11.85 17.49 0.94
C THR A 37 -12.09 16.04 0.55
N ARG A 38 -12.10 15.72 -0.75
CA ARG A 38 -12.25 14.34 -1.24
C ARG A 38 -11.09 13.45 -0.79
N VAL A 39 -9.86 13.94 -0.92
CA VAL A 39 -8.65 13.20 -0.54
C VAL A 39 -8.61 12.93 0.96
N ARG A 40 -8.99 13.91 1.81
CA ARG A 40 -9.15 13.71 3.26
C ARG A 40 -10.13 12.56 3.55
N ARG A 41 -11.29 12.58 2.92
CA ARG A 41 -12.29 11.53 3.10
C ARG A 41 -11.78 10.15 2.68
N LEU A 42 -11.02 10.07 1.58
CA LEU A 42 -10.39 8.80 1.17
C LEU A 42 -9.36 8.33 2.19
N SER A 43 -8.54 9.22 2.73
CA SER A 43 -7.54 8.89 3.74
C SER A 43 -8.18 8.37 5.05
N GLU A 44 -9.31 8.94 5.46
CA GLU A 44 -10.10 8.42 6.59
C GLU A 44 -10.59 6.98 6.34
N LEU A 45 -11.14 6.71 5.15
CA LEU A 45 -11.59 5.36 4.78
C LEU A 45 -10.43 4.35 4.71
N GLN A 46 -9.24 4.78 4.30
CA GLN A 46 -8.03 3.96 4.33
C GLN A 46 -7.63 3.63 5.77
N LYS A 47 -7.64 4.61 6.65
CA LYS A 47 -7.35 4.43 8.08
C LYS A 47 -8.34 3.46 8.73
N GLU A 48 -9.65 3.64 8.51
CA GLU A 48 -10.70 2.73 9.00
C GLU A 48 -10.49 1.29 8.49
N ALA A 49 -10.07 1.12 7.22
CA ALA A 49 -9.76 -0.20 6.67
C ALA A 49 -8.52 -0.82 7.35
N CYS A 50 -7.47 -0.02 7.61
CA CYS A 50 -6.28 -0.49 8.33
C CYS A 50 -6.61 -0.95 9.75
N GLU A 51 -7.44 -0.22 10.47
CA GLU A 51 -7.91 -0.59 11.81
C GLU A 51 -8.63 -1.96 11.80
N THR A 52 -9.48 -2.19 10.79
CA THR A 52 -10.22 -3.45 10.64
C THR A 52 -9.29 -4.66 10.38
N TYR A 53 -8.19 -4.46 9.67
CA TYR A 53 -7.25 -5.54 9.29
C TYR A 53 -5.95 -5.54 10.10
N HIS A 54 -5.88 -4.75 11.19
CA HIS A 54 -4.68 -4.61 12.02
C HIS A 54 -3.43 -4.26 11.21
N ALA A 55 -3.59 -3.47 10.15
CA ALA A 55 -2.51 -2.92 9.36
C ALA A 55 -2.04 -1.58 9.96
N ALA A 56 -0.76 -1.30 9.85
CA ALA A 56 -0.24 0.00 10.28
C ALA A 56 -0.68 1.10 9.30
N PHE A 57 -0.99 2.29 9.82
CA PHE A 57 -1.36 3.45 9.03
C PHE A 57 -0.44 4.63 9.35
N VAL A 58 0.18 5.20 8.31
CA VAL A 58 0.99 6.41 8.43
C VAL A 58 0.14 7.62 8.01
N ASP A 59 -0.13 8.49 8.97
CA ASP A 59 -0.90 9.71 8.75
C ASP A 59 -0.04 10.80 8.13
N THR A 60 -0.12 10.95 6.81
CA THR A 60 0.64 11.94 6.05
C THR A 60 0.26 13.39 6.37
N VAL A 61 -0.92 13.63 6.94
CA VAL A 61 -1.34 14.97 7.39
C VAL A 61 -0.39 15.46 8.48
N LYS A 62 -0.04 14.60 9.44
CA LYS A 62 0.91 14.94 10.51
C LYS A 62 2.31 15.31 9.98
N VAL A 63 2.69 14.75 8.84
CA VAL A 63 4.02 14.95 8.24
C VAL A 63 4.05 16.18 7.33
N LEU A 64 3.05 16.31 6.45
CA LEU A 64 3.09 17.22 5.31
C LEU A 64 2.09 18.39 5.39
N ALA A 65 1.30 18.50 6.46
CA ALA A 65 0.41 19.64 6.70
C ALA A 65 1.02 20.63 7.73
N ASP A 66 0.40 21.80 7.86
CA ASP A 66 0.72 22.75 8.95
C ASP A 66 0.23 22.23 10.32
N ALA A 67 0.45 23.02 11.36
CA ALA A 67 0.04 22.66 12.73
C ALA A 67 -1.48 22.54 12.90
N GLN A 68 -2.27 23.15 12.03
CA GLN A 68 -3.73 23.09 12.00
C GLN A 68 -4.26 21.97 11.09
N GLY A 69 -3.36 21.22 10.45
CA GLY A 69 -3.71 20.15 9.52
C GLY A 69 -4.09 20.64 8.13
N ASN A 70 -3.78 21.88 7.75
CA ASN A 70 -4.04 22.44 6.44
C ASN A 70 -2.86 22.24 5.49
N TYR A 71 -3.14 22.44 4.21
CA TYR A 71 -2.09 22.41 3.19
C TYR A 71 -1.04 23.48 3.45
N THR A 72 0.22 23.08 3.35
CA THR A 72 1.36 24.00 3.34
C THR A 72 2.34 23.64 2.23
N THR A 73 2.93 24.67 1.62
CA THR A 73 4.00 24.46 0.61
C THR A 73 5.35 24.28 1.29
N PHE A 74 5.55 24.82 2.49
CA PHE A 74 6.81 24.84 3.21
C PHE A 74 6.64 24.42 4.66
N LYS A 75 7.66 23.80 5.21
CA LYS A 75 7.84 23.63 6.67
C LYS A 75 9.19 24.18 7.09
N VAL A 76 9.30 24.55 8.36
CA VAL A 76 10.57 24.91 8.97
C VAL A 76 11.13 23.66 9.64
N ASP A 77 12.38 23.31 9.35
CA ASP A 77 13.08 22.21 10.01
C ASP A 77 13.64 22.61 11.36
N ASP A 78 14.22 21.65 12.09
CA ASP A 78 14.84 21.86 13.41
C ASP A 78 16.01 22.86 13.41
N LYS A 79 16.56 23.17 12.23
CA LYS A 79 17.63 24.14 12.01
C LYS A 79 17.12 25.51 11.55
N GLY A 80 15.80 25.72 11.54
CA GLY A 80 15.16 26.97 11.12
C GLY A 80 15.13 27.17 9.58
N ARG A 81 15.44 26.16 8.79
CA ARG A 81 15.42 26.27 7.32
C ARG A 81 14.03 26.02 6.77
N HIS A 82 13.62 26.82 5.79
CA HIS A 82 12.39 26.60 5.06
C HIS A 82 12.56 25.49 4.04
N ILE A 83 11.95 24.37 4.29
CA ILE A 83 11.95 23.20 3.40
C ILE A 83 10.68 23.23 2.55
N ARG A 84 10.84 23.15 1.24
CA ARG A 84 9.73 23.09 0.31
C ARG A 84 9.20 21.66 0.21
N LEU A 85 7.94 21.44 0.62
CA LEU A 85 7.31 20.12 0.63
C LEU A 85 6.55 19.78 -0.64
N ARG A 86 6.07 20.80 -1.38
CA ARG A 86 5.15 20.65 -2.50
C ARG A 86 5.62 21.38 -3.74
N TYR A 87 5.39 20.79 -4.90
CA TYR A 87 5.55 21.45 -6.19
C TYR A 87 4.48 22.54 -6.39
N LYS A 88 4.66 23.35 -7.46
CA LYS A 88 3.75 24.46 -7.79
C LYS A 88 2.31 24.03 -8.10
N ASP A 89 2.11 22.78 -8.49
CA ASP A 89 0.79 22.21 -8.76
C ASP A 89 -0.04 21.99 -7.49
N MET A 90 0.58 22.10 -6.31
CA MET A 90 -0.05 21.90 -4.99
C MET A 90 -0.55 20.46 -4.74
N VAL A 91 -0.07 19.51 -5.51
CA VAL A 91 -0.41 18.08 -5.45
C VAL A 91 0.82 17.24 -5.17
N HIS A 92 1.82 17.32 -6.03
CA HIS A 92 3.01 16.47 -5.93
C HIS A 92 3.95 16.91 -4.80
N VAL A 93 4.54 15.92 -4.16
CA VAL A 93 5.52 16.10 -3.08
C VAL A 93 6.90 16.28 -3.71
N THR A 94 7.69 17.24 -3.21
CA THR A 94 9.09 17.45 -3.63
C THR A 94 9.98 16.33 -3.08
N GLU A 95 11.24 16.30 -3.50
CA GLU A 95 12.24 15.40 -2.96
C GLU A 95 12.41 15.55 -1.44
N ASP A 96 12.52 16.78 -0.96
CA ASP A 96 12.62 17.07 0.49
C ASP A 96 11.34 16.65 1.25
N GLY A 97 10.16 16.90 0.67
CA GLY A 97 8.89 16.44 1.24
C GLY A 97 8.80 14.91 1.26
N GLY A 98 9.34 14.25 0.25
CA GLY A 98 9.48 12.80 0.18
C GLY A 98 10.42 12.26 1.25
N ALA A 99 11.56 12.93 1.48
CA ALA A 99 12.49 12.57 2.53
C ALA A 99 11.86 12.65 3.92
N MET A 100 11.09 13.73 4.20
CA MET A 100 10.35 13.84 5.46
C MET A 100 9.30 12.74 5.61
N LEU A 101 8.63 12.37 4.54
CA LEU A 101 7.66 11.27 4.56
C LEU A 101 8.35 9.93 4.81
N SER A 102 9.48 9.66 4.15
CA SER A 102 10.27 8.44 4.36
C SER A 102 10.73 8.31 5.82
N ALA A 103 11.23 9.40 6.41
CA ALA A 103 11.62 9.42 7.82
C ALA A 103 10.46 9.13 8.80
N ALA A 104 9.23 9.42 8.41
CA ALA A 104 8.04 9.08 9.20
C ALA A 104 7.56 7.63 8.96
N VAL A 105 7.80 7.07 7.79
CA VAL A 105 7.41 5.69 7.41
C VAL A 105 8.39 4.66 7.98
N GLU A 106 9.68 4.95 7.94
CA GLU A 106 10.76 4.03 8.33
C GLU A 106 10.54 3.38 9.71
N PRO A 107 10.32 4.12 10.82
CA PRO A 107 10.14 3.51 12.14
C PRO A 107 8.87 2.65 12.23
N VAL A 108 7.85 2.95 11.43
CA VAL A 108 6.62 2.13 11.39
C VAL A 108 6.91 0.80 10.69
N VAL A 109 7.66 0.83 9.59
CA VAL A 109 8.06 -0.39 8.87
C VAL A 109 8.98 -1.25 9.74
N GLU A 110 9.96 -0.67 10.40
CA GLU A 110 10.85 -1.39 11.32
C GLU A 110 10.07 -2.08 12.45
N LYS A 111 9.15 -1.36 13.08
CA LYS A 111 8.27 -1.92 14.11
C LYS A 111 7.48 -3.12 13.60
N GLU A 112 6.86 -3.01 12.43
CA GLU A 112 6.07 -4.10 11.85
C GLU A 112 6.95 -5.30 11.45
N LEU A 113 8.17 -5.07 10.96
CA LEU A 113 9.14 -6.13 10.67
C LEU A 113 9.58 -6.86 11.95
N LEU A 114 9.86 -6.14 13.03
CA LEU A 114 10.23 -6.73 14.31
C LEU A 114 9.10 -7.57 14.91
N LEU A 115 7.86 -7.06 14.87
CA LEU A 115 6.68 -7.81 15.29
C LEU A 115 6.47 -9.07 14.46
N GLY A 116 6.72 -8.99 13.15
CA GLY A 116 6.65 -10.15 12.24
C GLY A 116 7.71 -11.21 12.55
N ARG A 117 8.92 -10.81 12.88
CA ARG A 117 10.03 -11.71 13.24
C ARG A 117 9.76 -12.45 14.56
N ASN A 118 9.28 -11.75 15.59
CA ASN A 118 8.95 -12.35 16.88
C ASN A 118 7.85 -13.41 16.72
N LYS A 119 6.80 -13.11 15.95
CA LYS A 119 5.72 -14.08 15.68
C LYS A 119 6.19 -15.30 14.87
N ALA A 120 7.17 -15.13 13.97
CA ALA A 120 7.76 -16.24 13.23
C ALA A 120 8.64 -17.13 14.12
N ALA A 121 9.32 -16.55 15.11
CA ALA A 121 10.15 -17.28 16.08
C ALA A 121 9.30 -18.13 17.07
N GLU A 122 8.06 -17.71 17.32
CA GLU A 122 7.12 -18.44 18.20
C GLU A 122 6.39 -19.61 17.49
N ARG A 123 6.52 -19.73 16.15
CA ARG A 123 5.96 -20.89 15.45
C ARG A 123 6.77 -22.14 15.77
N PRO A 124 6.15 -23.23 16.26
CA PRO A 124 6.86 -24.49 16.43
C PRO A 124 7.50 -24.91 15.12
N ALA A 125 8.73 -25.40 15.20
CA ALA A 125 9.43 -25.93 14.04
C ALA A 125 8.55 -26.94 13.31
N PRO A 126 8.54 -26.99 11.97
CA PRO A 126 7.79 -28.01 11.24
C PRO A 126 8.25 -29.38 11.74
N GLN A 127 7.33 -30.14 12.34
CA GLN A 127 7.62 -31.52 12.67
C GLN A 127 8.00 -32.24 11.38
N ALA A 128 9.19 -32.79 11.35
CA ALA A 128 9.65 -33.64 10.26
C ALA A 128 8.64 -34.75 10.07
N LEU A 129 8.01 -34.80 8.91
CA LEU A 129 7.18 -35.94 8.52
C LEU A 129 8.04 -37.19 8.54
N PRO A 130 7.57 -38.30 9.11
CA PRO A 130 8.31 -39.54 9.06
C PRO A 130 8.54 -39.94 7.61
N SER A 131 9.81 -40.14 7.27
CA SER A 131 10.25 -40.64 5.98
C SER A 131 9.78 -42.08 5.83
N SER A 132 8.61 -42.30 5.24
CA SER A 132 8.20 -43.63 4.78
C SER A 132 8.73 -43.80 3.35
N ALA A 133 9.89 -44.40 3.29
CA ALA A 133 10.37 -45.00 2.05
C ALA A 133 9.42 -46.12 1.63
N SER A 134 8.71 -45.91 0.54
CA SER A 134 8.11 -46.99 -0.25
C SER A 134 8.24 -46.63 -1.70
N SER A 135 9.19 -47.26 -2.34
CA SER A 135 9.45 -47.25 -3.77
C SER A 135 8.39 -48.11 -4.47
N SER A 136 7.57 -47.46 -5.28
CA SER A 136 6.79 -48.15 -6.33
C SER A 136 7.05 -47.49 -7.67
N PRO A 137 7.22 -48.27 -8.77
CA PRO A 137 7.66 -47.73 -10.04
C PRO A 137 6.55 -46.99 -10.78
N LEU A 138 6.97 -45.96 -11.53
CA LEU A 138 6.14 -45.12 -12.39
C LEU A 138 5.58 -45.95 -13.58
N PRO A 139 4.32 -45.74 -13.98
CA PRO A 139 3.83 -46.12 -15.28
C PRO A 139 4.24 -45.12 -16.37
N ALA A 140 4.47 -45.65 -17.57
CA ALA A 140 4.99 -44.97 -18.73
C ALA A 140 4.15 -43.79 -19.23
N GLU A 141 4.86 -42.80 -19.76
CA GLU A 141 4.34 -41.60 -20.43
C GLU A 141 3.43 -41.94 -21.62
N SER A 142 2.31 -41.18 -21.69
CA SER A 142 1.56 -41.02 -22.93
C SER A 142 1.76 -39.57 -23.43
N PRO A 143 1.93 -39.34 -24.75
CA PRO A 143 2.27 -38.06 -25.30
C PRO A 143 1.08 -37.09 -25.31
N LEU A 144 1.36 -35.83 -24.95
CA LEU A 144 0.43 -34.72 -24.99
C LEU A 144 0.11 -34.28 -26.43
N PRO A 145 -1.13 -33.89 -26.74
CA PRO A 145 -1.46 -33.33 -28.04
C PRO A 145 -0.97 -31.87 -28.16
N ALA A 146 -0.51 -31.53 -29.37
CA ALA A 146 -0.03 -30.23 -29.77
C ALA A 146 -1.12 -29.13 -29.58
N VAL A 147 -0.79 -28.04 -28.94
CA VAL A 147 -1.64 -26.86 -28.85
C VAL A 147 -1.34 -25.94 -30.02
N ALA A 148 -2.38 -25.62 -30.79
CA ALA A 148 -2.34 -24.66 -31.89
C ALA A 148 -2.10 -23.25 -31.39
N GLU A 149 -1.22 -22.52 -32.05
CA GLU A 149 -0.98 -21.10 -31.85
C GLU A 149 -2.22 -20.29 -32.23
N ALA A 150 -2.75 -19.48 -31.32
CA ALA A 150 -3.74 -18.47 -31.61
C ALA A 150 -3.12 -17.10 -31.43
N SER A 151 -3.18 -16.34 -32.52
CA SER A 151 -2.63 -15.02 -32.76
C SER A 151 -3.05 -13.97 -31.71
N THR A 152 -2.05 -13.17 -31.34
CA THR A 152 -2.13 -11.95 -30.51
C THR A 152 -2.90 -10.85 -31.23
N GLU A 153 -3.99 -10.39 -30.70
CA GLU A 153 -4.52 -9.05 -30.98
C GLU A 153 -4.26 -8.13 -29.79
N GLN A 154 -3.45 -7.10 -30.06
CA GLN A 154 -3.14 -6.01 -29.13
C GLN A 154 -4.33 -5.05 -29.06
N GLY A 155 -5.04 -5.05 -27.94
CA GLY A 155 -6.00 -4.03 -27.57
C GLY A 155 -5.51 -3.27 -26.34
N GLY A 156 -4.60 -2.31 -26.51
CA GLY A 156 -4.18 -1.40 -25.45
C GLY A 156 -5.31 -0.44 -25.12
N ILE A 157 -5.84 -0.47 -23.91
CA ILE A 157 -6.78 0.52 -23.39
C ILE A 157 -5.94 1.64 -22.77
N PRO A 158 -5.99 2.89 -23.27
CA PRO A 158 -5.30 3.99 -22.61
C PRO A 158 -5.99 4.35 -21.29
N PHE A 159 -5.29 4.17 -20.20
CA PHE A 159 -5.74 4.53 -18.87
C PHE A 159 -5.51 6.04 -18.70
N THR A 160 -6.54 6.85 -18.92
CA THR A 160 -6.52 8.28 -18.60
C THR A 160 -7.22 8.53 -17.28
N VAL A 161 -6.54 9.28 -16.40
CA VAL A 161 -7.00 9.63 -15.04
C VAL A 161 -8.32 10.42 -15.05
N ASP A 162 -8.70 10.96 -16.21
CA ASP A 162 -9.88 11.82 -16.40
C ASP A 162 -11.22 11.06 -16.31
N SER A 163 -11.21 9.75 -16.50
CA SER A 163 -12.45 8.95 -16.47
C SER A 163 -12.95 8.61 -15.06
N MET A 164 -12.17 8.86 -14.03
CA MET A 164 -12.56 8.58 -12.63
C MET A 164 -13.45 9.65 -11.99
N PHE A 165 -13.60 10.83 -12.62
CA PHE A 165 -14.24 11.99 -11.99
C PHE A 165 -15.51 12.49 -12.69
N ARG A 166 -16.01 11.82 -13.75
CA ARG A 166 -17.30 12.11 -14.35
C ARG A 166 -18.29 11.01 -14.01
N GLY A 167 -19.12 11.28 -13.02
CA GLY A 167 -20.23 10.42 -12.69
C GLY A 167 -20.89 10.80 -11.37
N GLY A 168 -21.96 11.63 -11.48
CA GLY A 168 -22.97 11.83 -10.48
C GLY A 168 -22.62 12.68 -9.26
#